data_5e1c84c17a197c56736ea4eabdcdd1a9
#
_entry.id   5e1c84c17a197c56736ea4eabdcdd1a9
#
_cell.length_a   1.000
_cell.length_b   1.000
_cell.length_c   1.000
_cell.angle_alpha   90.00
_cell.angle_beta   90.00
_cell.angle_gamma   90.00
#
_symmetry.space_group_name_H-M   'P 1'
#
loop_
_entity.id
_entity.type
_entity.pdbx_description
1 polymer ?
#
loop_
_entity_poly.entity_id
_entity_poly.type
_entity_poly.pdbx_seq_one_letter_code
_entity_poly.pdbx_strand_id
1 'polypeptide(L)'
;MSDTDFQMPMHDWNIVGHEHAIHTLRRALAAQRVRHAYLFTGPEHIGKALLAQRFAQTLLCTGGTDPHDAPQNPCNACLSCRKVMHGNHPDVHYISRSPDKQYILIEQVRELQGEASRKTLEGRRNIFIIQSMHEMNVQAANCLLKTLEEPEPD
;
A
#
# COMPACT_ATOMS: atom_id res chain seq x y z
N MET A 1 -4.65 -35.48 -27.76
CA MET A 1 -3.78 -34.29 -27.74
C MET A 1 -4.25 -33.46 -26.59
N SER A 2 -3.47 -33.47 -25.53
CA SER A 2 -3.86 -32.88 -24.26
C SER A 2 -3.53 -31.37 -24.33
N ASP A 3 -4.57 -30.56 -24.40
CA ASP A 3 -4.45 -29.14 -24.10
C ASP A 3 -4.03 -29.01 -22.64
N THR A 4 -2.75 -28.74 -22.46
CA THR A 4 -2.23 -28.39 -21.17
C THR A 4 -2.75 -26.99 -20.91
N ASP A 5 -3.88 -26.88 -20.21
CA ASP A 5 -4.35 -25.68 -19.59
C ASP A 5 -3.20 -25.12 -18.71
N PHE A 6 -2.46 -24.20 -19.30
CA PHE A 6 -1.55 -23.34 -18.56
C PHE A 6 -2.41 -22.38 -17.74
N GLN A 7 -3.04 -22.92 -16.70
CA GLN A 7 -3.63 -22.11 -15.65
C GLN A 7 -2.50 -21.35 -14.97
N MET A 8 -2.24 -20.13 -15.45
CA MET A 8 -1.53 -19.15 -14.62
C MET A 8 -2.25 -19.10 -13.28
N PRO A 9 -1.56 -19.31 -12.16
CA PRO A 9 -2.18 -19.12 -10.86
C PRO A 9 -2.69 -17.69 -10.85
N MET A 10 -4.01 -17.51 -10.89
CA MET A 10 -4.64 -16.22 -10.67
C MET A 10 -4.26 -15.82 -9.24
N HIS A 11 -3.21 -15.04 -9.12
CA HIS A 11 -2.93 -14.38 -7.88
C HIS A 11 -4.14 -13.50 -7.59
N ASP A 12 -4.76 -13.68 -6.44
CA ASP A 12 -5.94 -12.90 -6.01
C ASP A 12 -5.68 -11.38 -5.94
N TRP A 13 -4.43 -10.98 -6.17
CA TRP A 13 -4.01 -9.59 -6.33
C TRP A 13 -4.42 -8.99 -7.67
N ASN A 14 -4.82 -9.80 -8.63
CA ASN A 14 -5.27 -9.38 -9.96
C ASN A 14 -4.30 -8.40 -10.66
N ILE A 15 -3.01 -8.72 -10.60
CA ILE A 15 -1.92 -7.96 -11.22
C ILE A 15 -1.20 -8.92 -12.17
N VAL A 16 -0.98 -8.47 -13.39
CA VAL A 16 -0.18 -9.20 -14.37
C VAL A 16 1.29 -8.80 -14.19
N GLY A 17 2.17 -9.78 -14.02
CA GLY A 17 3.57 -9.55 -13.72
C GLY A 17 3.81 -9.28 -12.23
N HIS A 18 5.03 -8.84 -11.90
CA HIS A 18 5.46 -8.55 -10.53
C HIS A 18 5.45 -9.75 -9.56
N GLU A 19 5.54 -10.98 -10.05
CA GLU A 19 5.46 -12.20 -9.24
C GLU A 19 6.45 -12.19 -8.08
N HIS A 20 7.69 -11.71 -8.33
CA HIS A 20 8.71 -11.61 -7.28
C HIS A 20 8.31 -10.63 -6.16
N ALA A 21 7.79 -9.47 -6.51
CA ALA A 21 7.35 -8.46 -5.55
C ALA A 21 6.14 -8.97 -4.75
N ILE A 22 5.15 -9.53 -5.43
CA ILE A 22 3.95 -10.12 -4.81
C ILE A 22 4.35 -11.26 -3.86
N HIS A 23 5.23 -12.16 -4.29
CA HIS A 23 5.71 -13.25 -3.45
C HIS A 23 6.42 -12.73 -2.19
N THR A 24 7.25 -11.69 -2.32
CA THR A 24 7.95 -11.08 -1.18
C THR A 24 6.96 -10.47 -0.17
N LEU A 25 5.95 -9.74 -0.66
CA LEU A 25 4.92 -9.14 0.19
C LEU A 25 4.05 -10.21 0.88
N ARG A 26 3.67 -11.26 0.14
CA ARG A 26 2.90 -12.39 0.72
C ARG A 26 3.68 -13.11 1.82
N ARG A 27 4.99 -13.30 1.65
CA ARG A 27 5.84 -13.88 2.70
C ARG A 27 5.89 -12.99 3.96
N ALA A 28 5.97 -11.67 3.78
CA ALA A 28 5.95 -10.73 4.91
C ALA A 28 4.60 -10.78 5.65
N LEU A 29 3.49 -10.86 4.91
CA LEU A 29 2.15 -11.02 5.45
C LEU A 29 2.00 -12.34 6.22
N ALA A 30 2.38 -13.47 5.61
CA ALA A 30 2.30 -14.80 6.22
C ALA A 30 3.14 -14.91 7.49
N ALA A 31 4.32 -14.28 7.51
CA ALA A 31 5.20 -14.26 8.66
C ALA A 31 4.79 -13.23 9.73
N GLN A 32 3.72 -12.46 9.51
CA GLN A 32 3.31 -11.32 10.35
C GLN A 32 4.46 -10.32 10.61
N ARG A 33 5.35 -10.15 9.63
CA ARG A 33 6.52 -9.27 9.67
C ARG A 33 6.41 -8.16 8.64
N VAL A 34 5.27 -7.50 8.64
CA VAL A 34 5.05 -6.33 7.77
C VAL A 34 5.86 -5.17 8.33
N ARG A 35 6.72 -4.59 7.50
CA ARG A 35 7.54 -3.43 7.87
C ARG A 35 6.71 -2.15 7.79
N HIS A 36 7.17 -1.12 8.50
CA HIS A 36 6.51 0.20 8.51
C HIS A 36 6.64 0.97 7.19
N ALA A 37 7.61 0.63 6.33
CA ALA A 37 7.80 1.29 5.03
C ALA A 37 8.26 0.31 3.96
N TYR A 38 7.75 0.52 2.73
CA TYR A 38 8.13 -0.19 1.52
C TYR A 38 8.38 0.80 0.40
N LEU A 39 9.42 0.57 -0.37
CA LEU A 39 9.75 1.36 -1.55
C LEU A 39 9.63 0.50 -2.82
N PHE A 40 8.71 0.87 -3.70
CA PHE A 40 8.56 0.25 -5.01
C PHE A 40 9.32 1.06 -6.07
N THR A 41 10.33 0.46 -6.67
CA THR A 41 11.18 1.08 -7.70
C THR A 41 10.96 0.40 -9.05
N GLY A 42 11.19 1.13 -10.12
CA GLY A 42 11.09 0.63 -11.50
C GLY A 42 10.60 1.71 -12.48
N PRO A 43 10.55 1.39 -13.77
CA PRO A 43 10.09 2.31 -14.81
C PRO A 43 8.69 2.88 -14.53
N GLU A 44 8.37 3.98 -15.19
CA GLU A 44 7.01 4.53 -15.13
C GLU A 44 5.99 3.56 -15.75
N HIS A 45 4.75 3.66 -15.29
CA HIS A 45 3.60 2.91 -15.83
C HIS A 45 3.67 1.38 -15.75
N ILE A 46 4.58 0.80 -14.97
CA ILE A 46 4.63 -0.67 -14.79
C ILE A 46 3.67 -1.21 -13.71
N GLY A 47 2.85 -0.37 -13.09
CA GLY A 47 1.86 -0.81 -12.10
C GLY A 47 2.30 -0.74 -10.64
N LYS A 48 3.36 0.03 -10.29
CA LYS A 48 3.80 0.20 -8.90
C LYS A 48 2.71 0.70 -7.95
N ALA A 49 1.94 1.69 -8.41
CA ALA A 49 0.83 2.24 -7.62
C ALA A 49 -0.29 1.22 -7.40
N LEU A 50 -0.60 0.42 -8.42
CA LEU A 50 -1.57 -0.68 -8.30
C LEU A 50 -1.08 -1.74 -7.31
N LEU A 51 0.20 -2.10 -7.35
CA LEU A 51 0.78 -3.05 -6.40
C LEU A 51 0.69 -2.53 -4.96
N ALA A 52 1.00 -1.25 -4.72
CA ALA A 52 0.86 -0.60 -3.42
C ALA A 52 -0.60 -0.61 -2.94
N GLN A 53 -1.56 -0.29 -3.82
CA GLN A 53 -2.98 -0.35 -3.51
C GLN A 53 -3.46 -1.76 -3.16
N ARG A 54 -3.03 -2.79 -3.89
CA ARG A 54 -3.37 -4.19 -3.60
C ARG A 54 -2.76 -4.67 -2.29
N PHE A 55 -1.56 -4.22 -1.99
CA PHE A 55 -0.94 -4.50 -0.69
C PHE A 55 -1.71 -3.85 0.45
N ALA A 56 -2.09 -2.58 0.33
CA ALA A 56 -2.96 -1.89 1.29
C ALA A 56 -4.31 -2.60 1.46
N GLN A 57 -4.92 -3.02 0.35
CA GLN A 57 -6.16 -3.79 0.35
C GLN A 57 -6.03 -5.10 1.14
N THR A 58 -4.91 -5.80 0.97
CA THR A 58 -4.63 -7.04 1.71
C THR A 58 -4.44 -6.79 3.20
N LEU A 59 -3.70 -5.74 3.56
CA LEU A 59 -3.46 -5.36 4.96
C LEU A 59 -4.74 -5.00 5.73
N LEU A 60 -5.72 -4.43 5.04
CA LEU A 60 -7.00 -3.98 5.61
C LEU A 60 -8.15 -4.97 5.37
N CYS A 61 -7.89 -6.09 4.68
CA CYS A 61 -8.91 -7.08 4.37
C CYS A 61 -9.49 -7.71 5.66
N THR A 62 -10.81 -7.75 5.73
CA THR A 62 -11.56 -8.35 6.84
C THR A 62 -12.26 -9.65 6.44
N GLY A 63 -12.03 -10.12 5.22
CA GLY A 63 -12.69 -11.31 4.67
C GLY A 63 -12.01 -12.65 5.01
N GLY A 64 -10.98 -12.65 5.86
CA GLY A 64 -10.33 -13.87 6.36
C GLY A 64 -11.23 -14.62 7.34
N THR A 65 -11.15 -15.94 7.34
CA THR A 65 -11.92 -16.82 8.23
C THR A 65 -11.36 -16.88 9.64
N ASP A 66 -10.12 -16.46 9.84
CA ASP A 66 -9.43 -16.44 11.13
C ASP A 66 -8.92 -15.03 11.45
N PRO A 67 -9.29 -14.43 12.59
CA PRO A 67 -8.79 -13.15 13.03
C PRO A 67 -7.26 -13.11 13.27
N HIS A 68 -6.66 -14.29 13.47
CA HIS A 68 -5.22 -14.45 13.70
C HIS A 68 -4.43 -14.74 12.42
N ASP A 69 -5.11 -15.11 11.34
CA ASP A 69 -4.47 -15.40 10.06
C ASP A 69 -4.47 -14.12 9.19
N ALA A 70 -3.32 -13.48 9.09
CA ALA A 70 -3.18 -12.33 8.22
C ALA A 70 -3.42 -12.76 6.77
N PRO A 71 -4.41 -12.19 6.07
CA PRO A 71 -4.69 -12.59 4.71
C PRO A 71 -3.46 -12.33 3.83
N GLN A 72 -3.07 -13.32 3.03
CA GLN A 72 -2.00 -13.16 2.06
C GLN A 72 -2.50 -12.55 0.74
N ASN A 73 -3.82 -12.53 0.57
CA ASN A 73 -4.50 -12.01 -0.60
C ASN A 73 -5.73 -11.21 -0.16
N PRO A 74 -6.08 -10.15 -0.91
CA PRO A 74 -7.34 -9.46 -0.67
C PRO A 74 -8.52 -10.36 -1.09
N CYS A 75 -9.58 -10.38 -0.31
CA CYS A 75 -10.79 -11.14 -0.68
C CYS A 75 -11.60 -10.47 -1.80
N ASN A 76 -11.32 -9.21 -2.12
CA ASN A 76 -11.99 -8.37 -3.12
C ASN A 76 -13.51 -8.17 -2.91
N ALA A 77 -14.09 -8.72 -1.85
CA ALA A 77 -15.52 -8.73 -1.59
C ALA A 77 -15.93 -7.96 -0.33
N CYS A 78 -15.11 -7.95 0.72
CA CYS A 78 -15.45 -7.25 1.96
C CYS A 78 -15.52 -5.73 1.76
N LEU A 79 -16.15 -5.04 2.69
CA LEU A 79 -16.34 -3.59 2.61
C LEU A 79 -15.02 -2.84 2.55
N SER A 80 -14.04 -3.25 3.36
CA SER A 80 -12.69 -2.67 3.37
C SER A 80 -12.00 -2.82 2.02
N CYS A 81 -11.98 -4.02 1.44
CA CYS A 81 -11.41 -4.26 0.10
C CYS A 81 -12.07 -3.37 -0.97
N ARG A 82 -13.38 -3.24 -0.94
CA ARG A 82 -14.10 -2.38 -1.90
C ARG A 82 -13.76 -0.91 -1.72
N LYS A 83 -13.70 -0.42 -0.48
CA LYS A 83 -13.31 0.96 -0.19
C LYS A 83 -11.90 1.28 -0.66
N VAL A 84 -10.92 0.39 -0.39
CA VAL A 84 -9.54 0.58 -0.88
C VAL A 84 -9.50 0.60 -2.41
N MET A 85 -10.23 -0.30 -3.06
CA MET A 85 -10.27 -0.37 -4.52
C MET A 85 -10.86 0.90 -5.15
N HIS A 86 -11.85 1.52 -4.51
CA HIS A 86 -12.46 2.78 -4.95
C HIS A 86 -11.72 4.03 -4.45
N GLY A 87 -10.63 3.89 -3.69
CA GLY A 87 -9.83 5.01 -3.18
C GLY A 87 -10.53 5.84 -2.09
N ASN A 88 -11.49 5.27 -1.37
CA ASN A 88 -12.28 5.96 -0.35
C ASN A 88 -12.25 5.29 1.03
N HIS A 89 -11.23 4.47 1.30
CA HIS A 89 -11.02 3.92 2.63
C HIS A 89 -10.46 5.01 3.57
N PRO A 90 -11.07 5.26 4.75
CA PRO A 90 -10.69 6.38 5.62
C PRO A 90 -9.26 6.27 6.19
N ASP A 91 -8.73 5.06 6.32
CA ASP A 91 -7.38 4.81 6.84
C ASP A 91 -6.34 4.60 5.72
N VAL A 92 -6.68 4.91 4.47
CA VAL A 92 -5.73 4.87 3.34
C VAL A 92 -5.62 6.28 2.74
N HIS A 93 -4.44 6.85 2.83
CA HIS A 93 -4.14 8.20 2.40
C HIS A 93 -3.22 8.18 1.18
N TYR A 94 -3.60 8.92 0.14
CA TYR A 94 -2.82 9.03 -1.08
C TYR A 94 -2.14 10.40 -1.12
N ILE A 95 -0.84 10.40 -1.37
CA ILE A 95 -0.04 11.62 -1.49
C ILE A 95 0.58 11.64 -2.86
N SER A 96 0.32 12.71 -3.58
CA SER A 96 0.89 12.98 -4.90
C SER A 96 1.06 14.48 -5.08
N ARG A 97 1.81 14.86 -6.09
CA ARG A 97 1.95 16.26 -6.46
C ARG A 97 0.59 16.83 -6.90
N SER A 98 0.22 17.96 -6.33
CA SER A 98 -0.97 18.70 -6.78
C SER A 98 -0.78 19.22 -8.20
N PRO A 99 -1.82 19.26 -9.05
CA PRO A 99 -1.71 19.68 -10.45
C PRO A 99 -1.16 21.10 -10.64
N ASP A 100 -1.42 21.99 -9.69
CA ASP A 100 -1.00 23.40 -9.68
C ASP A 100 0.40 23.61 -9.07
N LYS A 101 1.06 22.56 -8.57
CA LYS A 101 2.36 22.61 -7.92
C LYS A 101 3.41 21.87 -8.74
N GLN A 102 4.65 22.32 -8.63
CA GLN A 102 5.80 21.68 -9.30
C GLN A 102 6.29 20.46 -8.52
N TYR A 103 6.13 20.46 -7.21
CA TYR A 103 6.63 19.42 -6.30
C TYR A 103 5.61 18.99 -5.28
N ILE A 104 5.84 17.82 -4.66
CA ILE A 104 5.20 17.45 -3.39
C ILE A 104 5.85 18.31 -2.30
N LEU A 105 5.03 19.05 -1.57
CA LEU A 105 5.49 20.05 -0.61
C LEU A 105 5.57 19.49 0.80
N ILE A 106 6.37 20.13 1.65
CA ILE A 106 6.54 19.76 3.06
C ILE A 106 5.22 19.79 3.84
N GLU A 107 4.28 20.67 3.49
CA GLU A 107 2.96 20.75 4.12
C GLU A 107 2.20 19.44 3.98
N GLN A 108 2.26 18.78 2.81
CA GLN A 108 1.63 17.48 2.56
C GLN A 108 2.25 16.38 3.43
N VAL A 109 3.57 16.42 3.64
CA VAL A 109 4.26 15.47 4.54
C VAL A 109 3.90 15.72 6.00
N ARG A 110 3.74 16.98 6.42
CA ARG A 110 3.28 17.32 7.77
C ARG A 110 1.84 16.89 8.03
N GLU A 111 0.97 17.01 7.03
CA GLU A 111 -0.39 16.47 7.11
C GLU A 111 -0.36 14.94 7.28
N LEU A 112 0.49 14.24 6.52
CA LEU A 112 0.72 12.80 6.68
C LEU A 112 1.13 12.46 8.12
N GLN A 113 2.10 13.19 8.69
CA GLN A 113 2.53 12.98 10.08
C GLN A 113 1.38 13.17 11.07
N GLY A 114 0.55 14.20 10.87
CA GLY A 114 -0.63 14.46 11.69
C GLY A 114 -1.65 13.32 11.60
N GLU A 115 -1.89 12.78 10.39
CA GLU A 115 -2.80 11.64 10.20
C GLU A 115 -2.19 10.33 10.75
N ALA A 116 -0.88 10.13 10.64
CA ALA A 116 -0.19 8.96 11.18
C ALA A 116 -0.30 8.84 12.70
N SER A 117 -0.33 9.99 13.40
CA SER A 117 -0.50 10.05 14.85
C SER A 117 -1.95 9.85 15.33
N ARG A 118 -2.90 9.76 14.41
CA ARG A 118 -4.31 9.52 14.74
C ARG A 118 -4.63 8.05 14.80
N LYS A 119 -5.60 7.70 15.65
CA LYS A 119 -6.16 6.35 15.68
C LYS A 119 -6.86 6.04 14.36
N THR A 120 -6.75 4.78 13.93
CA THR A 120 -7.49 4.26 12.77
C THR A 120 -8.99 4.39 12.97
N LEU A 121 -9.72 4.67 11.91
CA LEU A 121 -11.17 4.82 11.93
C LEU A 121 -11.92 3.49 11.74
N GLU A 122 -11.48 2.69 10.79
CA GLU A 122 -12.13 1.43 10.43
C GLU A 122 -11.15 0.26 10.36
N GLY A 123 -9.90 0.51 9.98
CA GLY A 123 -8.87 -0.48 9.80
C GLY A 123 -8.04 -0.75 11.05
N ARG A 124 -7.05 -1.61 10.87
CA ARG A 124 -6.06 -1.94 11.92
C ARG A 124 -4.83 -1.05 11.84
N ARG A 125 -4.63 -0.32 10.72
CA ARG A 125 -3.45 0.48 10.43
C ARG A 125 -3.82 1.68 9.57
N ASN A 126 -3.12 2.79 9.78
CA ASN A 126 -3.08 3.89 8.83
C ASN A 126 -2.07 3.56 7.73
N ILE A 127 -2.47 3.69 6.48
CA ILE A 127 -1.63 3.38 5.31
C ILE A 127 -1.49 4.64 4.47
N PHE A 128 -0.25 4.97 4.12
CA PHE A 128 0.09 6.11 3.29
C PHE A 128 0.75 5.62 2.00
N ILE A 129 0.16 5.97 0.87
CA ILE A 129 0.69 5.64 -0.46
C ILE A 129 1.18 6.95 -1.09
N ILE A 130 2.50 7.07 -1.20
CA ILE A 130 3.16 8.24 -1.78
C ILE A 130 3.53 7.89 -3.22
N GLN A 131 2.90 8.57 -4.16
CA GLN A 131 3.19 8.38 -5.59
C GLN A 131 4.27 9.35 -6.04
N SER A 132 5.18 8.87 -6.89
CA SER A 132 6.20 9.70 -7.52
C SER A 132 7.09 10.45 -6.50
N MET A 133 7.71 9.72 -5.58
CA MET A 133 8.57 10.31 -4.55
C MET A 133 9.68 11.22 -5.10
N HIS A 134 10.11 11.01 -6.35
CA HIS A 134 11.10 11.87 -7.02
C HIS A 134 10.58 13.30 -7.26
N GLU A 135 9.27 13.51 -7.16
CA GLU A 135 8.65 14.84 -7.23
C GLU A 135 8.62 15.59 -5.88
N MET A 136 9.22 15.04 -4.82
CA MET A 136 9.39 15.75 -3.55
C MET A 136 10.48 16.81 -3.65
N ASN A 137 10.24 17.99 -3.08
CA ASN A 137 11.34 18.91 -2.84
C ASN A 137 12.21 18.42 -1.65
N VAL A 138 13.40 19.00 -1.51
CA VAL A 138 14.38 18.59 -0.49
C VAL A 138 13.81 18.71 0.93
N GLN A 139 13.03 19.74 1.20
CA GLN A 139 12.41 19.95 2.53
C GLN A 139 11.38 18.86 2.87
N ALA A 140 10.52 18.50 1.91
CA ALA A 140 9.54 17.43 2.06
C ALA A 140 10.22 16.06 2.25
N ALA A 141 11.26 15.78 1.46
CA ALA A 141 12.03 14.55 1.56
C ALA A 141 12.72 14.41 2.93
N ASN A 142 13.37 15.48 3.42
CA ASN A 142 14.00 15.47 4.74
C ASN A 142 12.98 15.32 5.89
N CYS A 143 11.81 15.93 5.76
CA CYS A 143 10.72 15.76 6.72
C CYS A 143 10.22 14.32 6.76
N LEU A 144 10.05 13.69 5.59
CA LEU A 144 9.63 12.29 5.49
C LEU A 144 10.67 11.34 6.08
N LEU A 145 11.97 11.56 5.82
CA LEU A 145 13.06 10.74 6.36
C LEU A 145 13.01 10.68 7.89
N LYS A 146 12.76 11.79 8.56
CA LYS A 146 12.61 11.82 10.04
C LYS A 146 11.46 10.92 10.50
N THR A 147 10.34 10.95 9.80
CA THR A 147 9.18 10.07 10.10
C THR A 147 9.51 8.59 9.90
N LEU A 148 10.33 8.26 8.90
CA LEU A 148 10.74 6.88 8.62
C LEU A 148 11.78 6.36 9.62
N GLU A 149 12.64 7.24 10.15
CA GLU A 149 13.64 6.90 11.16
C GLU A 149 13.02 6.71 12.55
N GLU A 150 12.00 7.49 12.87
CA GLU A 150 11.27 7.47 14.14
C GLU A 150 9.78 7.24 13.89
N PRO A 151 9.38 6.01 13.48
CA PRO A 151 7.96 5.71 13.26
C PRO A 151 7.18 5.81 14.56
N GLU A 152 5.98 6.37 14.49
CA GLU A 152 5.05 6.37 15.62
C GLU A 152 4.79 4.92 16.05
N PRO A 153 4.70 4.63 17.36
CA PRO A 153 4.34 3.30 17.85
C PRO A 153 2.90 2.95 17.44
N ASP A 154 2.71 1.70 17.01
CA ASP A 154 1.41 1.12 16.65
C ASP A 154 0.42 1.09 17.84
#